data_ef11e31a64aa568f7c3694bd491c55d2
#
_entry.id   ef11e31a64aa568f7c3694bd491c55d2
#
_cell.length_a   1.000
_cell.length_b   1.000
_cell.length_c   1.000
_cell.angle_alpha   90.00
_cell.angle_beta   90.00
_cell.angle_gamma   90.00
#
_symmetry.space_group_name_H-M   'P 1'
#
loop_
_entity.id
_entity.type
_entity.pdbx_description
1 polymer ?
#
loop_
_entity_poly.entity_id
_entity_poly.type
_entity_poly.pdbx_seq_one_letter_code
_entity_poly.pdbx_strand_id
1 'polypeptide(L)'
;RVIMDPIMGDHGSYYRNFDDSYGLALRKLLPFADIILPNLTECFLLTGRPFQITGDHRNVLALCRELQAYGAKDIVITSVPKDDCQKGIVLYEDQAFLYLGNGEMLGEYHGTGDAFDGMFLSKLLTGHTLLESVQASHAFVCACIRESEKYTYPEREGLLIEKTLRKLV
;
A
#
# COMPACT_ATOMS: atom_id res chain seq x y z
N ARG A 1 16.65 3.24 -9.77
CA ARG A 1 15.21 3.34 -9.52
C ARG A 1 15.01 3.68 -8.05
N VAL A 2 14.22 4.71 -7.76
CA VAL A 2 13.88 5.13 -6.40
C VAL A 2 12.44 4.69 -6.12
N ILE A 3 12.26 3.95 -5.04
CA ILE A 3 10.95 3.51 -4.56
C ILE A 3 10.75 4.18 -3.21
N MET A 4 9.59 4.81 -3.01
CA MET A 4 9.27 5.57 -1.82
C MET A 4 8.00 5.02 -1.18
N ASP A 5 8.12 4.50 0.03
CA ASP A 5 7.01 4.28 0.93
C ASP A 5 6.87 5.50 1.86
N PRO A 6 5.79 6.29 1.72
CA PRO A 6 5.62 7.53 2.47
C PRO A 6 5.02 7.30 3.86
N ILE A 7 5.64 6.45 4.66
CA ILE A 7 5.15 6.06 5.99
C ILE A 7 4.86 7.29 6.85
N MET A 8 3.58 7.64 7.03
CA MET A 8 3.19 8.79 7.83
C MET A 8 1.86 8.65 8.57
N GLY A 9 1.00 7.72 8.18
CA GLY A 9 -0.31 7.61 8.81
C GLY A 9 -1.14 6.43 8.35
N ASP A 10 -2.20 6.15 9.11
CA ASP A 10 -3.23 5.16 8.78
C ASP A 10 -4.56 5.55 9.41
N HIS A 11 -5.66 4.88 9.01
CA HIS A 11 -7.03 5.15 9.52
C HIS A 11 -7.44 6.63 9.50
N GLY A 12 -6.99 7.37 8.48
CA GLY A 12 -7.33 8.78 8.27
C GLY A 12 -6.54 9.76 9.11
N SER A 13 -5.47 9.34 9.81
CA SER A 13 -4.70 10.16 10.74
C SER A 13 -3.21 9.96 10.57
N TYR A 14 -2.43 10.99 10.91
CA TYR A 14 -0.98 10.84 11.07
C TYR A 14 -0.65 9.91 12.24
N TYR A 15 0.44 9.18 12.11
CA TYR A 15 1.04 8.50 13.25
C TYR A 15 1.54 9.51 14.28
N ARG A 16 1.66 9.05 15.53
CA ARG A 16 2.18 9.89 16.62
C ARG A 16 3.52 10.49 16.22
N ASN A 17 3.69 11.78 16.41
CA ASN A 17 4.86 12.60 16.06
C ASN A 17 4.96 13.08 14.60
N PHE A 18 3.98 12.78 13.75
CA PHE A 18 3.88 13.36 12.41
C PHE A 18 2.70 14.34 12.33
N ASP A 19 2.79 15.30 11.42
CA ASP A 19 1.79 16.32 11.16
C ASP A 19 1.82 16.77 9.70
N ASP A 20 1.04 17.80 9.38
CA ASP A 20 0.96 18.32 8.02
C ASP A 20 2.32 18.82 7.49
N SER A 21 3.22 19.29 8.35
CA SER A 21 4.56 19.73 7.93
C SER A 21 5.39 18.57 7.39
N TYR A 22 5.25 17.38 8.00
CA TYR A 22 5.89 16.17 7.54
C TYR A 22 5.31 15.70 6.19
N GLY A 23 3.97 15.66 6.06
CA GLY A 23 3.29 15.33 4.80
C GLY A 23 3.71 16.27 3.65
N LEU A 24 3.79 17.58 3.93
CA LEU A 24 4.27 18.57 2.95
C LEU A 24 5.74 18.37 2.57
N ALA A 25 6.59 17.91 3.50
CA ALA A 25 7.98 17.59 3.21
C ALA A 25 8.08 16.36 2.30
N LEU A 26 7.34 15.29 2.60
CA LEU A 26 7.29 14.09 1.77
C LEU A 26 6.74 14.36 0.38
N ARG A 27 5.71 15.20 0.24
CA ARG A 27 5.17 15.62 -1.06
C ARG A 27 6.26 16.19 -1.98
N LYS A 28 7.23 16.96 -1.45
CA LYS A 28 8.35 17.51 -2.23
C LYS A 28 9.31 16.45 -2.76
N LEU A 29 9.26 15.24 -2.22
CA LEU A 29 10.09 14.12 -2.66
C LEU A 29 9.46 13.31 -3.81
N LEU A 30 8.15 13.45 -4.04
CA LEU A 30 7.44 12.70 -5.08
C LEU A 30 8.09 12.78 -6.47
N PRO A 31 8.60 13.94 -6.94
CA PRO A 31 9.24 14.03 -8.25
C PRO A 31 10.52 13.20 -8.39
N PHE A 32 11.14 12.83 -7.27
CA PHE A 32 12.38 12.04 -7.25
C PHE A 32 12.15 10.53 -7.16
N ALA A 33 10.93 10.11 -6.85
CA ALA A 33 10.55 8.71 -6.81
C ALA A 33 10.12 8.21 -8.20
N ASP A 34 10.55 7.01 -8.56
CA ASP A 34 10.05 6.31 -9.75
C ASP A 34 8.74 5.58 -9.44
N ILE A 35 8.62 5.05 -8.22
CA ILE A 35 7.41 4.37 -7.74
C ILE A 35 7.13 4.86 -6.33
N ILE A 36 5.87 5.11 -6.00
CA ILE A 36 5.41 5.38 -4.64
C ILE A 36 4.43 4.31 -4.17
N LEU A 37 4.52 3.93 -2.88
CA LEU A 37 3.74 2.85 -2.28
C LEU A 37 2.84 3.35 -1.12
N PRO A 38 2.03 4.42 -1.27
CA PRO A 38 1.20 4.93 -0.19
C PRO A 38 0.04 3.97 0.11
N ASN A 39 -0.42 3.96 1.37
CA ASN A 39 -1.77 3.50 1.67
C ASN A 39 -2.82 4.58 1.33
N LEU A 40 -4.11 4.23 1.40
CA LEU A 40 -5.18 5.18 1.07
C LEU A 40 -5.14 6.44 1.95
N THR A 41 -4.86 6.31 3.26
CA THR A 41 -4.73 7.45 4.19
C THR A 41 -3.62 8.38 3.74
N GLU A 42 -2.47 7.85 3.42
CA GLU A 42 -1.30 8.61 2.98
C GLU A 42 -1.54 9.36 1.67
N CYS A 43 -2.34 8.80 0.76
CA CYS A 43 -2.77 9.53 -0.44
C CYS A 43 -3.54 10.82 -0.07
N PHE A 44 -4.45 10.74 0.90
CA PHE A 44 -5.19 11.92 1.37
C PHE A 44 -4.26 12.90 2.09
N LEU A 45 -3.36 12.43 2.94
CA LEU A 45 -2.40 13.28 3.65
C LEU A 45 -1.43 13.97 2.67
N LEU A 46 -0.92 13.25 1.67
CA LEU A 46 -0.07 13.81 0.62
C LEU A 46 -0.79 14.85 -0.24
N THR A 47 -2.06 14.65 -0.55
CA THR A 47 -2.85 15.61 -1.33
C THR A 47 -3.38 16.77 -0.49
N GLY A 48 -3.45 16.62 0.84
CA GLY A 48 -4.04 17.59 1.76
C GLY A 48 -5.58 17.61 1.69
N ARG A 49 -6.20 16.56 1.12
CA ARG A 49 -7.65 16.41 1.06
C ARG A 49 -8.19 15.82 2.35
N PRO A 50 -9.41 16.19 2.77
CA PRO A 50 -10.07 15.52 3.89
C PRO A 50 -10.20 14.03 3.63
N PHE A 51 -9.80 13.22 4.62
CA PHE A 51 -9.86 11.77 4.49
C PHE A 51 -11.28 11.25 4.28
N GLN A 52 -11.42 10.31 3.36
CA GLN A 52 -12.66 9.59 3.09
C GLN A 52 -12.33 8.12 2.85
N ILE A 53 -13.02 7.22 3.54
CA ILE A 53 -12.97 5.80 3.20
C ILE A 53 -13.69 5.64 1.85
N THR A 54 -12.95 5.38 0.79
CA THR A 54 -13.51 5.27 -0.55
C THR A 54 -12.77 4.23 -1.38
N GLY A 55 -13.54 3.36 -2.04
CA GLY A 55 -13.08 2.51 -3.13
C GLY A 55 -13.71 2.91 -4.47
N ASP A 56 -14.45 4.02 -4.51
CA ASP A 56 -15.00 4.54 -5.76
C ASP A 56 -13.88 4.86 -6.74
N HIS A 57 -13.94 4.24 -7.91
CA HIS A 57 -12.93 4.37 -8.97
C HIS A 57 -12.60 5.84 -9.30
N ARG A 58 -13.61 6.72 -9.36
CA ARG A 58 -13.40 8.13 -9.72
C ARG A 58 -12.65 8.88 -8.63
N ASN A 59 -12.98 8.60 -7.37
CA ASN A 59 -12.31 9.24 -6.24
C ASN A 59 -10.85 8.81 -6.13
N VAL A 60 -10.56 7.51 -6.24
CA VAL A 60 -9.19 6.99 -6.17
C VAL A 60 -8.37 7.43 -7.39
N LEU A 61 -8.96 7.42 -8.60
CA LEU A 61 -8.29 7.94 -9.78
C LEU A 61 -7.99 9.45 -9.67
N ALA A 62 -8.87 10.23 -9.02
CA ALA A 62 -8.60 11.64 -8.76
C ALA A 62 -7.41 11.85 -7.83
N LEU A 63 -7.24 10.99 -6.80
CA LEU A 63 -6.05 11.00 -5.94
C LEU A 63 -4.78 10.67 -6.75
N CYS A 64 -4.80 9.64 -7.59
CA CYS A 64 -3.66 9.30 -8.45
C CYS A 64 -3.23 10.47 -9.33
N ARG A 65 -4.19 11.12 -9.99
CA ARG A 65 -3.93 12.28 -10.86
C ARG A 65 -3.36 13.48 -10.09
N GLU A 66 -3.83 13.70 -8.88
CA GLU A 66 -3.32 14.77 -8.03
C GLU A 66 -1.90 14.48 -7.54
N LEU A 67 -1.62 13.23 -7.15
CA LEU A 67 -0.26 12.80 -6.81
C LEU A 67 0.68 12.93 -8.01
N GLN A 68 0.22 12.61 -9.24
CA GLN A 68 0.98 12.88 -10.46
C GLN A 68 1.21 14.37 -10.69
N ALA A 69 0.24 15.23 -10.41
CA ALA A 69 0.43 16.68 -10.52
C ALA A 69 1.50 17.20 -9.55
N TYR A 70 1.74 16.51 -8.42
CA TYR A 70 2.87 16.74 -7.53
C TYR A 70 4.17 16.05 -7.95
N GLY A 71 4.17 15.33 -9.07
CA GLY A 71 5.36 14.73 -9.67
C GLY A 71 5.55 13.25 -9.45
N ALA A 72 4.61 12.54 -8.79
CA ALA A 72 4.65 11.08 -8.71
C ALA A 72 4.54 10.46 -10.10
N LYS A 73 5.29 9.39 -10.35
CA LYS A 73 5.25 8.63 -11.61
C LYS A 73 4.31 7.44 -11.47
N ASP A 74 4.84 6.27 -11.13
CA ASP A 74 4.02 5.09 -10.87
C ASP A 74 3.54 5.07 -9.42
N ILE A 75 2.28 4.69 -9.22
CA ILE A 75 1.62 4.74 -7.91
C ILE A 75 0.99 3.39 -7.61
N VAL A 76 1.31 2.83 -6.46
CA VAL A 76 0.70 1.61 -5.93
C VAL A 76 0.02 1.96 -4.62
N ILE A 77 -1.30 2.06 -4.61
CA ILE A 77 -2.06 2.42 -3.41
C ILE A 77 -2.53 1.15 -2.71
N THR A 78 -2.10 0.94 -1.48
CA THR A 78 -2.53 -0.18 -0.65
C THR A 78 -3.77 0.17 0.17
N SER A 79 -4.44 -0.86 0.72
CA SER A 79 -5.60 -0.72 1.61
C SER A 79 -6.78 0.06 1.00
N VAL A 80 -6.99 -0.05 -0.31
CA VAL A 80 -8.13 0.57 -1.00
C VAL A 80 -9.37 -0.30 -0.83
N PRO A 81 -10.46 0.19 -0.22
CA PRO A 81 -11.70 -0.57 -0.10
C PRO A 81 -12.28 -0.90 -1.47
N LYS A 82 -12.87 -2.07 -1.61
CA LYS A 82 -13.70 -2.43 -2.77
C LYS A 82 -15.18 -2.33 -2.45
N ASP A 83 -15.51 -2.83 -1.28
CA ASP A 83 -16.84 -2.81 -0.66
C ASP A 83 -16.64 -2.81 0.87
N ASP A 84 -17.71 -2.96 1.64
CA ASP A 84 -17.67 -2.90 3.11
C ASP A 84 -16.80 -3.99 3.76
N CYS A 85 -16.39 -5.00 2.98
CA CYS A 85 -15.72 -6.19 3.49
C CYS A 85 -14.36 -6.49 2.86
N GLN A 86 -13.95 -5.76 1.83
CA GLN A 86 -12.76 -6.12 1.04
C GLN A 86 -11.83 -4.93 0.85
N LYS A 87 -10.54 -5.15 1.05
CA LYS A 87 -9.48 -4.19 0.70
C LYS A 87 -8.62 -4.78 -0.42
N GLY A 88 -8.19 -3.94 -1.32
CA GLY A 88 -7.28 -4.33 -2.41
C GLY A 88 -6.21 -3.28 -2.64
N ILE A 89 -5.61 -3.35 -3.79
CA ILE A 89 -4.52 -2.49 -4.21
C ILE A 89 -4.91 -1.84 -5.54
N VAL A 90 -4.57 -0.58 -5.69
CA VAL A 90 -4.63 0.12 -6.97
C VAL A 90 -3.22 0.27 -7.52
N LEU A 91 -3.01 -0.19 -8.73
CA LEU A 91 -1.85 0.13 -9.55
C LEU A 91 -2.24 1.22 -10.55
N TYR A 92 -1.49 2.32 -10.55
CA TYR A 92 -1.60 3.39 -11.52
C TYR A 92 -0.24 3.59 -12.20
N GLU A 93 -0.12 3.09 -13.42
CA GLU A 93 1.09 3.04 -14.24
C GLU A 93 0.73 3.52 -15.65
N ASP A 94 1.52 4.40 -16.25
CA ASP A 94 1.30 4.94 -17.61
C ASP A 94 -0.14 5.47 -17.85
N GLN A 95 -0.73 6.10 -16.84
CA GLN A 95 -2.13 6.58 -16.83
C GLN A 95 -3.19 5.46 -16.86
N ALA A 96 -2.78 4.21 -16.83
CA ALA A 96 -3.68 3.08 -16.67
C ALA A 96 -3.99 2.85 -15.18
N PHE A 97 -5.27 2.69 -14.86
CA PHE A 97 -5.76 2.41 -13.52
C PHE A 97 -6.22 0.96 -13.43
N LEU A 98 -5.61 0.19 -12.56
CA LEU A 98 -5.97 -1.21 -12.32
C LEU A 98 -6.23 -1.45 -10.85
N TYR A 99 -7.41 -1.96 -10.51
CA TYR A 99 -7.72 -2.44 -9.16
C TYR A 99 -7.42 -3.93 -9.04
N LEU A 100 -6.63 -4.31 -8.04
CA LEU A 100 -6.24 -5.67 -7.72
C LEU A 100 -6.81 -6.04 -6.35
N GLY A 101 -7.63 -7.07 -6.29
CA GLY A 101 -8.19 -7.60 -5.05
C GLY A 101 -8.65 -9.04 -5.26
N ASN A 102 -8.50 -9.89 -4.26
CA ASN A 102 -8.84 -11.31 -4.34
C ASN A 102 -10.14 -11.66 -3.60
N GLY A 103 -10.93 -10.68 -3.21
CA GLY A 103 -12.29 -10.90 -2.70
C GLY A 103 -12.38 -11.44 -1.27
N GLU A 104 -11.28 -11.51 -0.53
CA GLU A 104 -11.27 -11.99 0.85
C GLU A 104 -11.14 -10.83 1.84
N MET A 105 -11.95 -10.87 2.90
CA MET A 105 -11.75 -10.06 4.08
C MET A 105 -10.69 -10.73 4.94
N LEU A 106 -9.60 -10.04 5.20
CA LEU A 106 -8.51 -10.53 6.03
C LEU A 106 -8.37 -9.61 7.25
N GLY A 107 -7.94 -10.20 8.37
CA GLY A 107 -7.67 -9.45 9.60
C GLY A 107 -6.68 -8.30 9.39
N GLU A 108 -6.74 -7.32 10.27
CA GLU A 108 -5.77 -6.22 10.28
C GLU A 108 -4.60 -6.59 11.19
N TYR A 109 -3.39 -6.55 10.64
CA TYR A 109 -2.15 -6.87 11.36
C TYR A 109 -1.11 -5.78 11.14
N HIS A 110 -0.34 -5.49 12.17
CA HIS A 110 0.84 -4.65 12.02
C HIS A 110 1.89 -5.34 11.12
N GLY A 111 2.61 -4.55 10.33
CA GLY A 111 3.67 -5.06 9.44
C GLY A 111 3.20 -5.57 8.08
N THR A 112 1.92 -5.36 7.71
CA THR A 112 1.41 -5.70 6.36
C THR A 112 2.08 -4.87 5.28
N GLY A 113 2.32 -3.56 5.53
CA GLY A 113 3.05 -2.67 4.63
C GLY A 113 4.48 -3.16 4.41
N ASP A 114 5.23 -3.36 5.50
CA ASP A 114 6.62 -3.84 5.42
C ASP A 114 6.75 -5.19 4.69
N ALA A 115 5.80 -6.11 4.93
CA ALA A 115 5.76 -7.40 4.25
C ALA A 115 5.46 -7.26 2.75
N PHE A 116 4.56 -6.32 2.39
CA PHE A 116 4.27 -5.99 1.01
C PHE A 116 5.51 -5.42 0.32
N ASP A 117 6.14 -4.43 0.90
CA ASP A 117 7.32 -3.74 0.35
C ASP A 117 8.51 -4.67 0.17
N GLY A 118 8.77 -5.54 1.17
CA GLY A 118 9.84 -6.52 1.08
C GLY A 118 9.66 -7.48 -0.10
N MET A 119 8.44 -8.01 -0.30
CA MET A 119 8.13 -8.89 -1.42
C MET A 119 8.15 -8.12 -2.74
N PHE A 120 7.61 -6.90 -2.78
CA PHE A 120 7.57 -6.03 -3.95
C PHE A 120 8.99 -5.72 -4.47
N LEU A 121 9.88 -5.29 -3.58
CA LEU A 121 11.28 -5.05 -3.91
C LEU A 121 11.97 -6.32 -4.40
N SER A 122 11.75 -7.46 -3.73
CA SER A 122 12.32 -8.74 -4.15
C SER A 122 11.91 -9.10 -5.58
N LYS A 123 10.64 -8.92 -5.95
CA LYS A 123 10.15 -9.22 -7.29
C LYS A 123 10.71 -8.27 -8.35
N LEU A 124 10.71 -6.98 -8.09
CA LEU A 124 11.30 -5.99 -9.00
C LEU A 124 12.79 -6.23 -9.24
N LEU A 125 13.55 -6.55 -8.19
CA LEU A 125 14.99 -6.83 -8.29
C LEU A 125 15.29 -8.13 -9.05
N THR A 126 14.35 -9.06 -9.08
CA THR A 126 14.46 -10.31 -9.85
C THR A 126 13.90 -10.21 -11.27
N GLY A 127 13.55 -8.99 -11.73
CA GLY A 127 13.22 -8.71 -13.13
C GLY A 127 11.73 -8.85 -13.48
N HIS A 128 10.85 -8.97 -12.48
CA HIS A 128 9.40 -8.98 -12.73
C HIS A 128 8.90 -7.58 -13.10
N THR A 129 7.80 -7.52 -13.84
CA THR A 129 7.09 -6.27 -14.15
C THR A 129 6.50 -5.66 -12.88
N LEU A 130 6.09 -4.40 -12.95
CA LEU A 130 5.45 -3.71 -11.84
C LEU A 130 4.15 -4.43 -11.44
N LEU A 131 3.32 -4.80 -12.42
CA LEU A 131 2.08 -5.54 -12.17
C LEU A 131 2.33 -6.90 -11.49
N GLU A 132 3.27 -7.70 -11.99
CA GLU A 132 3.63 -9.00 -11.39
C GLU A 132 4.14 -8.83 -9.97
N SER A 133 4.93 -7.78 -9.71
CA SER A 133 5.46 -7.47 -8.37
C SER A 133 4.34 -7.13 -7.40
N VAL A 134 3.38 -6.29 -7.80
CA VAL A 134 2.19 -5.94 -7.00
C VAL A 134 1.33 -7.18 -6.72
N GLN A 135 1.06 -8.00 -7.74
CA GLN A 135 0.25 -9.22 -7.58
C GLN A 135 0.90 -10.22 -6.62
N ALA A 136 2.21 -10.45 -6.76
CA ALA A 136 2.94 -11.35 -5.89
C ALA A 136 2.98 -10.85 -4.43
N SER A 137 3.17 -9.55 -4.23
CA SER A 137 3.20 -8.93 -2.91
C SER A 137 1.84 -9.00 -2.23
N HIS A 138 0.78 -8.70 -2.96
CA HIS A 138 -0.59 -8.83 -2.44
C HIS A 138 -0.90 -10.27 -2.04
N ALA A 139 -0.61 -11.24 -2.90
CA ALA A 139 -0.80 -12.66 -2.61
C ALA A 139 0.01 -13.11 -1.38
N PHE A 140 1.25 -12.62 -1.24
CA PHE A 140 2.10 -12.92 -0.09
C PHE A 140 1.53 -12.38 1.22
N VAL A 141 1.12 -11.11 1.25
CA VAL A 141 0.50 -10.50 2.45
C VAL A 141 -0.77 -11.25 2.85
N CYS A 142 -1.64 -11.55 1.89
CA CYS A 142 -2.84 -12.36 2.14
C CYS A 142 -2.50 -13.74 2.73
N ALA A 143 -1.45 -14.39 2.22
CA ALA A 143 -1.00 -15.67 2.75
C ALA A 143 -0.46 -15.55 4.18
N CYS A 144 0.27 -14.47 4.50
CA CYS A 144 0.76 -14.19 5.85
C CYS A 144 -0.39 -13.95 6.83
N ILE A 145 -1.42 -13.18 6.44
CA ILE A 145 -2.60 -12.93 7.28
C ILE A 145 -3.33 -14.25 7.56
N ARG A 146 -3.66 -15.03 6.53
CA ARG A 146 -4.30 -16.35 6.70
C ARG A 146 -3.50 -17.31 7.58
N GLU A 147 -2.16 -17.25 7.51
CA GLU A 147 -1.32 -18.06 8.39
C GLU A 147 -1.40 -17.55 9.83
N SER A 148 -1.39 -16.24 10.03
CA SER A 148 -1.46 -15.59 11.33
C SER A 148 -2.79 -15.88 12.04
N GLU A 149 -3.90 -15.87 11.32
CA GLU A 149 -5.24 -16.16 11.84
C GLU A 149 -5.40 -17.57 12.46
N LYS A 150 -4.49 -18.50 12.14
CA LYS A 150 -4.50 -19.85 12.72
C LYS A 150 -3.99 -19.92 14.16
N TYR A 151 -3.40 -18.84 14.66
CA TYR A 151 -2.74 -18.81 15.95
C TYR A 151 -3.33 -17.72 16.86
N THR A 152 -3.42 -18.01 18.14
CA THR A 152 -3.80 -17.02 19.15
C THR A 152 -2.53 -16.43 19.74
N TYR A 153 -2.26 -15.17 19.45
CA TYR A 153 -1.12 -14.42 19.98
C TYR A 153 -1.45 -12.92 20.04
N PRO A 154 -0.69 -12.09 20.76
CA PRO A 154 -0.95 -10.66 20.84
C PRO A 154 -0.82 -9.97 19.47
N GLU A 155 -1.82 -9.19 19.04
CA GLU A 155 -1.84 -8.45 17.77
C GLU A 155 -0.61 -7.55 17.57
N ARG A 156 -0.04 -7.03 18.67
CA ARG A 156 1.17 -6.20 18.66
C ARG A 156 2.40 -6.91 18.09
N GLU A 157 2.39 -8.24 18.03
CA GLU A 157 3.49 -9.03 17.46
C GLU A 157 3.43 -9.08 15.92
N GLY A 158 2.35 -8.57 15.32
CA GLY A 158 2.21 -8.44 13.87
C GLY A 158 2.08 -9.76 13.12
N LEU A 159 2.43 -9.75 11.83
CA LEU A 159 2.31 -10.89 10.94
C LEU A 159 3.34 -12.01 11.23
N LEU A 160 2.91 -13.27 11.13
CA LEU A 160 3.79 -14.44 11.18
C LEU A 160 4.45 -14.71 9.82
N ILE A 161 5.32 -13.81 9.37
CA ILE A 161 5.95 -13.83 8.05
C ILE A 161 6.80 -15.08 7.84
N GLU A 162 7.59 -15.50 8.84
CA GLU A 162 8.54 -16.60 8.75
C GLU A 162 7.86 -17.94 8.43
N LYS A 163 6.64 -18.13 8.93
CA LYS A 163 5.87 -19.37 8.66
C LYS A 163 5.41 -19.45 7.21
N THR A 164 5.14 -18.29 6.60
CA THR A 164 4.75 -18.21 5.18
C THR A 164 5.97 -18.34 4.29
N LEU A 165 7.08 -17.70 4.60
CA LEU A 165 8.33 -17.79 3.83
C LEU A 165 8.83 -19.23 3.73
N ARG A 166 8.75 -20.02 4.81
CA ARG A 166 9.15 -21.44 4.80
C ARG A 166 8.34 -22.32 3.82
N LYS A 167 7.18 -21.85 3.38
CA LYS A 167 6.34 -22.58 2.41
C LYS A 167 6.63 -22.16 0.96
N LEU A 168 7.42 -21.09 0.76
CA LEU A 168 7.82 -20.60 -0.56
C LEU A 168 9.19 -21.13 -0.99
N VAL A 169 9.93 -21.73 -0.06
CA VAL A 169 11.22 -22.40 -0.27
C VAL A 169 11.02 -23.92 -0.26
#